data_b8d721fb86daad374d8a905f3846af69
#
_entry.id   b8d721fb86daad374d8a905f3846af69
#
_cell.length_a   1.000
_cell.length_b   1.000
_cell.length_c   1.000
_cell.angle_alpha   90.00
_cell.angle_beta   90.00
_cell.angle_gamma   90.00
#
_symmetry.space_group_name_H-M   'P 1'
#
loop_
_entity.id
_entity.type
_entity.pdbx_description
1 polymer ?
#
loop_
_entity_poly.entity_id
_entity_poly.type
_entity_poly.pdbx_seq_one_letter_code
_entity_poly.pdbx_strand_id
1 'polypeptide(L)'
;MKRKILLVDGYNMTAFWRETRPYFNRGELDAARTILLQKLSNYASFEGLEVICVFDAQYMPGVRQTYEEFNVTVVFTEEEETADDYIERLAAELNTPKNQVS
;
A
#
# COMPACT_ATOMS: atom_id res chain seq x y z
N MET A 1 12.32 16.88 12.94
CA MET A 1 11.25 16.89 11.92
C MET A 1 10.50 15.57 11.96
N LYS A 2 9.17 15.61 11.94
CA LYS A 2 8.38 14.38 11.94
C LYS A 2 8.44 13.70 10.58
N ARG A 3 8.56 12.38 10.58
CA ARG A 3 8.36 11.57 9.38
C ARG A 3 6.88 11.57 9.05
N LYS A 4 6.56 11.83 7.80
CA LYS A 4 5.18 11.74 7.31
C LYS A 4 5.01 10.41 6.61
N ILE A 5 4.11 9.58 7.12
CA ILE A 5 3.92 8.21 6.62
C ILE A 5 2.46 8.05 6.20
N LEU A 6 2.26 7.64 4.96
CA LEU A 6 0.94 7.34 4.41
C LEU A 6 0.78 5.83 4.28
N LEU A 7 -0.25 5.28 4.89
CA LEU A 7 -0.60 3.87 4.80
C LEU A 7 -1.73 3.70 3.80
N VAL A 8 -1.56 2.81 2.84
CA VAL A 8 -2.51 2.61 1.75
C VAL A 8 -2.95 1.16 1.69
N ASP A 9 -4.26 0.91 1.64
CA ASP A 9 -4.83 -0.38 1.31
C ASP A 9 -4.83 -0.51 -0.21
N GLY A 10 -3.86 -1.26 -0.75
CA GLY A 10 -3.57 -1.26 -2.18
C GLY A 10 -4.71 -1.76 -3.04
N TYR A 11 -5.31 -2.92 -2.73
CA TYR A 11 -6.39 -3.43 -3.57
C TYR A 11 -7.68 -2.64 -3.42
N ASN A 12 -7.95 -2.10 -2.25
CA ASN A 12 -9.08 -1.20 -2.07
C ASN A 12 -8.93 0.04 -2.97
N MET A 13 -7.71 0.59 -2.98
CA MET A 13 -7.41 1.75 -3.82
C MET A 13 -7.49 1.41 -5.31
N THR A 14 -6.95 0.26 -5.74
CA THR A 14 -7.01 -0.14 -7.15
C THR A 14 -8.43 -0.39 -7.63
N ALA A 15 -9.29 -0.90 -6.76
CA ALA A 15 -10.70 -1.11 -7.07
C ALA A 15 -11.48 0.20 -7.19
N PHE A 16 -11.02 1.24 -6.50
CA PHE A 16 -11.70 2.52 -6.40
C PHE A 16 -11.27 3.52 -7.47
N TRP A 17 -9.96 3.61 -7.76
CA TRP A 17 -9.43 4.61 -8.67
C TRP A 17 -9.82 4.33 -10.12
N ARG A 18 -10.15 5.41 -10.85
CA ARG A 18 -10.53 5.31 -12.26
C ARG A 18 -9.44 4.67 -13.11
N GLU A 19 -8.18 5.01 -12.88
CA GLU A 19 -7.06 4.54 -13.69
C GLU A 19 -6.74 3.07 -13.46
N THR A 20 -7.04 2.53 -12.29
CA THR A 20 -6.70 1.14 -11.93
C THR A 20 -7.91 0.22 -11.93
N ARG A 21 -9.10 0.75 -11.73
CA ARG A 21 -10.33 -0.05 -11.60
C ARG A 21 -10.59 -1.00 -12.77
N PRO A 22 -10.41 -0.60 -14.04
CA PRO A 22 -10.65 -1.54 -15.15
C PRO A 22 -9.73 -2.76 -15.07
N TYR A 23 -8.47 -2.57 -14.71
CA TYR A 23 -7.52 -3.66 -14.57
C TYR A 23 -7.90 -4.57 -13.40
N PHE A 24 -8.27 -3.97 -12.27
CA PHE A 24 -8.73 -4.74 -11.11
C PHE A 24 -9.95 -5.59 -11.45
N ASN A 25 -10.93 -5.01 -12.14
CA ASN A 25 -12.18 -5.70 -12.48
C ASN A 25 -11.96 -6.86 -13.45
N ARG A 26 -10.92 -6.78 -14.29
CA ARG A 26 -10.57 -7.87 -15.22
C ARG A 26 -9.67 -8.93 -14.59
N GLY A 27 -9.30 -8.75 -13.31
CA GLY A 27 -8.36 -9.64 -12.65
C GLY A 27 -6.90 -9.41 -13.03
N GLU A 28 -6.60 -8.33 -13.72
CA GLU A 28 -5.23 -7.96 -14.10
C GLU A 28 -4.56 -7.22 -12.94
N LEU A 29 -4.32 -7.94 -11.85
CA LEU A 29 -3.87 -7.35 -10.60
C LEU A 29 -2.44 -6.82 -10.69
N ASP A 30 -1.57 -7.49 -11.45
CA ASP A 30 -0.19 -7.02 -11.65
C ASP A 30 -0.16 -5.64 -12.28
N ALA A 31 -0.96 -5.43 -13.32
CA ALA A 31 -1.04 -4.14 -13.99
C ALA A 31 -1.62 -3.09 -13.06
N ALA A 32 -2.68 -3.43 -12.32
CA ALA A 32 -3.29 -2.51 -11.37
C ALA A 32 -2.30 -2.08 -10.30
N ARG A 33 -1.54 -3.03 -9.73
CA ARG A 33 -0.52 -2.72 -8.72
C ARG A 33 0.56 -1.80 -9.27
N THR A 34 1.05 -2.10 -10.47
CA THR A 34 2.12 -1.28 -11.07
C THR A 34 1.67 0.16 -11.26
N ILE A 35 0.47 0.36 -11.79
CA ILE A 35 -0.08 1.71 -12.00
C ILE A 35 -0.23 2.43 -10.66
N LEU A 36 -0.78 1.75 -9.65
CA LEU A 36 -0.95 2.32 -8.33
C LEU A 36 0.39 2.75 -7.73
N LEU A 37 1.39 1.87 -7.78
CA LEU A 37 2.69 2.15 -7.18
C LEU A 37 3.39 3.32 -7.85
N GLN A 38 3.26 3.44 -9.17
CA GLN A 38 3.82 4.59 -9.89
C GLN A 38 3.17 5.90 -9.44
N LYS A 39 1.84 5.89 -9.30
CA LYS A 39 1.12 7.08 -8.84
C LYS A 39 1.45 7.44 -7.40
N LEU A 40 1.57 6.44 -6.53
CA LEU A 40 1.96 6.67 -5.14
C LEU A 40 3.39 7.18 -5.05
N SER A 41 4.29 6.68 -5.88
CA SER A 41 5.66 7.16 -5.94
C SER A 41 5.72 8.65 -6.29
N ASN A 42 4.97 9.05 -7.32
CA ASN A 42 4.91 10.45 -7.72
C ASN A 42 4.34 11.32 -6.61
N TYR A 43 3.28 10.87 -5.98
CA TYR A 43 2.64 11.57 -4.88
C TYR A 43 3.60 11.70 -3.69
N ALA A 44 4.27 10.61 -3.33
CA ALA A 44 5.22 10.59 -2.22
C ALA A 44 6.35 11.58 -2.44
N SER A 45 6.90 11.62 -3.66
CA SER A 45 7.97 12.54 -4.00
C SER A 45 7.51 13.99 -3.94
N PHE A 46 6.32 14.26 -4.46
CA PHE A 46 5.77 15.61 -4.50
C PHE A 46 5.49 16.14 -3.08
N GLU A 47 4.92 15.31 -2.22
CA GLU A 47 4.50 15.71 -0.87
C GLU A 47 5.57 15.49 0.20
N GLY A 48 6.69 14.85 -0.15
CA GLY A 48 7.71 14.51 0.84
C GLY A 48 7.25 13.48 1.85
N LEU A 49 6.51 12.46 1.40
CA LEU A 49 5.95 11.40 2.24
C LEU A 49 6.71 10.11 2.08
N GLU A 50 6.63 9.27 3.12
CA GLU A 50 6.94 7.85 3.00
C GLU A 50 5.61 7.12 2.80
N VAL A 51 5.53 6.25 1.81
CA VAL A 51 4.31 5.50 1.52
C VAL A 51 4.55 4.02 1.79
N ILE A 52 3.64 3.41 2.54
CA ILE A 52 3.60 1.97 2.76
C ILE A 52 2.28 1.48 2.17
N CYS A 53 2.36 0.69 1.11
CA CYS A 53 1.19 0.16 0.41
C CYS A 53 1.04 -1.31 0.76
N VAL A 54 -0.10 -1.68 1.32
CA VAL A 54 -0.36 -3.03 1.82
C VAL A 54 -1.35 -3.73 0.90
N PHE A 55 -0.97 -4.90 0.42
CA PHE A 55 -1.83 -5.74 -0.43
C PHE A 55 -2.27 -6.98 0.35
N ASP A 56 -3.56 -7.27 0.32
CA ASP A 56 -4.16 -8.40 1.01
C ASP A 56 -3.79 -9.72 0.32
N ALA A 57 -3.32 -10.69 1.10
CA ALA A 57 -2.85 -11.97 0.59
C ALA A 57 -3.97 -12.82 -0.03
N GLN A 58 -5.23 -12.53 0.24
CA GLN A 58 -6.33 -13.30 -0.37
C GLN A 58 -6.32 -13.20 -1.90
N TYR A 59 -5.75 -12.13 -2.46
CA TYR A 59 -5.64 -11.96 -3.91
C TYR A 59 -4.34 -12.52 -4.47
N MET A 60 -3.40 -12.90 -3.62
CA MET A 60 -2.10 -13.42 -4.03
C MET A 60 -1.56 -14.33 -2.93
N PRO A 61 -2.07 -15.57 -2.84
CA PRO A 61 -1.68 -16.50 -1.78
C PRO A 61 -0.17 -16.77 -1.81
N GLY A 62 0.40 -16.88 -0.63
CA GLY A 62 1.82 -17.15 -0.50
C GLY A 62 2.36 -16.63 0.81
N VAL A 63 3.67 -16.53 0.87
CA VAL A 63 4.36 -16.03 2.05
C VAL A 63 4.37 -14.51 2.03
N ARG A 64 4.22 -13.88 3.21
CA ARG A 64 4.35 -12.44 3.34
C ARG A 64 5.66 -11.98 2.71
N GLN A 65 5.58 -10.93 1.91
CA GLN A 65 6.73 -10.29 1.31
C GLN A 65 6.69 -8.79 1.58
N THR A 66 7.86 -8.22 1.84
CA THR A 66 8.02 -6.78 1.98
C THR A 66 9.19 -6.37 1.08
N TYR A 67 8.95 -5.40 0.20
CA TYR A 67 9.98 -4.90 -0.70
C TYR A 67 9.68 -3.47 -1.09
N GLU A 68 10.65 -2.80 -1.69
CA GLU A 68 10.46 -1.45 -2.22
C GLU A 68 10.36 -1.49 -3.74
N GLU A 69 9.41 -0.73 -4.27
CA GLU A 69 9.25 -0.53 -5.69
C GLU A 69 8.81 0.91 -5.91
N PHE A 70 9.47 1.63 -6.82
CA PHE A 70 9.19 3.04 -7.10
C PHE A 70 9.25 3.92 -5.84
N ASN A 71 10.15 3.61 -4.90
CA ASN A 71 10.29 4.32 -3.62
C ASN A 71 9.07 4.20 -2.70
N VAL A 72 8.23 3.21 -2.93
CA VAL A 72 7.10 2.87 -2.08
C VAL A 72 7.41 1.53 -1.41
N THR A 73 7.22 1.43 -0.11
CA THR A 73 7.34 0.16 0.59
C THR A 73 6.08 -0.65 0.32
N VAL A 74 6.26 -1.83 -0.26
CA VAL A 74 5.15 -2.72 -0.63
C VAL A 74 5.14 -3.90 0.33
N VAL A 75 3.98 -4.17 0.92
CA VAL A 75 3.79 -5.28 1.85
C VAL A 75 2.67 -6.16 1.35
N PHE A 76 2.93 -7.47 1.23
CA PHE A 76 1.88 -8.48 1.06
C PHE A 76 1.65 -9.14 2.42
N THR A 77 0.41 -9.14 2.89
CA THR A 77 0.09 -9.72 4.19
C THR A 77 0.20 -11.25 4.18
N GLU A 78 0.21 -11.84 5.36
CA GLU A 78 0.13 -13.29 5.48
C GLU A 78 -1.28 -13.77 5.15
N GLU A 79 -1.40 -15.06 4.87
CA GLU A 79 -2.64 -15.65 4.34
C GLU A 79 -3.87 -15.39 5.21
N GLU A 80 -3.70 -15.37 6.53
CA GLU A 80 -4.79 -15.15 7.47
C GLU A 80 -4.94 -13.70 7.92
N GLU A 81 -4.15 -12.80 7.36
CA GLU A 81 -4.11 -11.40 7.76
C GLU A 81 -4.69 -10.52 6.66
N THR A 82 -5.66 -9.68 7.00
CA THR A 82 -6.19 -8.72 6.04
C THR A 82 -5.31 -7.47 6.00
N ALA A 83 -5.38 -6.75 4.87
CA ALA A 83 -4.68 -5.47 4.76
C ALA A 83 -5.17 -4.49 5.82
N ASP A 84 -6.48 -4.47 6.08
CA ASP A 84 -7.07 -3.59 7.07
C ASP A 84 -6.49 -3.83 8.47
N ASP A 85 -6.42 -5.09 8.90
CA ASP A 85 -5.85 -5.46 10.20
C ASP A 85 -4.37 -5.11 10.28
N TYR A 86 -3.63 -5.36 9.20
CA TYR A 86 -2.21 -5.04 9.15
C TYR A 86 -1.98 -3.53 9.28
N ILE A 87 -2.75 -2.74 8.52
CA ILE A 87 -2.63 -1.28 8.54
C ILE A 87 -2.97 -0.75 9.92
N GLU A 88 -4.02 -1.25 10.54
CA GLU A 88 -4.43 -0.81 11.88
C GLU A 88 -3.32 -1.07 12.91
N ARG A 89 -2.73 -2.27 12.88
CA ARG A 89 -1.64 -2.61 13.77
C ARG A 89 -0.40 -1.75 13.52
N LEU A 90 -0.04 -1.59 12.24
CA LEU A 90 1.13 -0.80 11.86
C LEU A 90 0.96 0.68 12.23
N ALA A 91 -0.24 1.21 12.02
CA ALA A 91 -0.53 2.59 12.38
C ALA A 91 -0.32 2.82 13.88
N ALA A 92 -0.74 1.87 14.71
CA ALA A 92 -0.54 1.95 16.15
C ALA A 92 0.95 1.90 16.51
N GLU A 93 1.72 1.03 15.85
CA GLU A 93 3.16 0.91 16.08
C GLU A 93 3.92 2.17 15.67
N LEU A 94 3.51 2.80 14.56
CA LEU A 94 4.18 3.98 14.02
C LEU A 94 3.72 5.29 14.66
N ASN A 95 2.64 5.27 15.40
CA ASN A 95 2.06 6.48 16.01
C ASN A 95 2.88 6.91 17.22
N THR A 96 3.99 7.57 16.96
CA THR A 96 4.92 8.09 17.95
C THR A 96 5.07 9.59 17.75
N PRO A 97 5.64 10.33 18.73
CA PRO A 97 5.88 11.77 18.54
C PRO A 97 6.78 12.12 17.39
N LYS A 98 7.57 11.16 16.88
CA LYS A 98 8.50 11.38 15.77
C LYS A 98 7.88 11.18 14.40
N ASN A 99 6.66 10.62 14.34
CA ASN A 99 6.00 10.27 13.08
C ASN A 99 4.63 10.95 12.99
N GLN A 100 4.26 11.27 11.76
CA GLN A 100 2.88 11.63 11.42
C GLN A 100 2.36 10.55 10.48
N VAL A 101 1.30 9.85 10.88
CA VAL A 101 0.75 8.71 10.16
C VAL A 101 -0.65 9.06 9.64
N SER A 102 -0.90 8.69 8.40
CA SER A 102 -2.20 8.88 7.76
C SER A 102 -2.70 7.60 7.10
#